data_6184086a0441b06eec072095c68ed86c
#
_entry.id   6184086a0441b06eec072095c68ed86c
#
_cell.length_a   1.000
_cell.length_b   1.000
_cell.length_c   1.000
_cell.angle_alpha   90.00
_cell.angle_beta   90.00
_cell.angle_gamma   90.00
#
_symmetry.space_group_name_H-M   'P 1'
#
loop_
_entity.id
_entity.type
_entity.pdbx_description
1 polymer ?
#
loop_
_entity_poly.entity_id
_entity_poly.type
_entity_poly.pdbx_seq_one_letter_code
_entity_poly.pdbx_strand_id
1 'polypeptide(L)'
;EDVVAQIFAKKTGLSVYVPFLIADVDRFVTLPDGRKAILECKTAHYDMQFKWANGAVPRHYELQVRHYMSVMNIDVAFIACLFSNNENDFVWQKIERDLEEEENTIMELSAFWNNHVMARVEPPLVEKPDAVLESLRRYFGPADKSEPTVDLDRKFVVNLKEILTLKEEKRALDLSLIHI
;
A
#
# COMPACT_ATOMS: atom_id res chain seq x y z
N GLU A 1 12.14 8.89 -7.29
CA GLU A 1 11.27 8.73 -8.47
C GLU A 1 12.04 8.96 -9.78
N ASP A 2 12.75 10.08 -9.95
CA ASP A 2 13.48 10.39 -11.19
C ASP A 2 14.51 9.32 -11.57
N VAL A 3 15.26 8.79 -10.62
CA VAL A 3 16.24 7.71 -10.85
C VAL A 3 15.55 6.45 -11.35
N VAL A 4 14.41 6.06 -10.77
CA VAL A 4 13.64 4.89 -11.21
C VAL A 4 13.14 5.07 -12.63
N ALA A 5 12.60 6.24 -12.96
CA ALA A 5 12.15 6.58 -14.30
C ALA A 5 13.28 6.54 -15.34
N GLN A 6 14.48 7.05 -15.00
CA GLN A 6 15.65 7.00 -15.87
C GLN A 6 16.14 5.55 -16.12
N ILE A 7 16.17 4.71 -15.07
CA ILE A 7 16.53 3.30 -15.20
C ILE A 7 15.52 2.58 -16.09
N PHE A 8 14.23 2.84 -15.90
CA PHE A 8 13.18 2.26 -16.72
C PHE A 8 13.38 2.64 -18.21
N ALA A 9 13.54 3.94 -18.52
CA ALA A 9 13.79 4.41 -19.89
C ALA A 9 15.01 3.72 -20.52
N LYS A 10 16.13 3.64 -19.79
CA LYS A 10 17.37 2.99 -20.25
C LYS A 10 17.19 1.49 -20.53
N LYS A 11 16.44 0.77 -19.67
CA LYS A 11 16.24 -0.70 -19.80
C LYS A 11 15.21 -1.07 -20.87
N THR A 12 14.21 -0.24 -21.09
CA THR A 12 13.09 -0.53 -22.03
C THR A 12 13.21 0.18 -23.38
N GLY A 13 14.01 1.24 -23.46
CA GLY A 13 14.07 2.13 -24.64
C GLY A 13 12.84 3.02 -24.84
N LEU A 14 11.90 3.04 -23.88
CA LEU A 14 10.69 3.85 -23.92
C LEU A 14 10.95 5.28 -23.42
N SER A 15 10.34 6.27 -24.08
CA SER A 15 10.39 7.65 -23.62
C SER A 15 9.54 7.88 -22.39
N VAL A 16 10.14 8.45 -21.35
CA VAL A 16 9.48 8.80 -20.09
C VAL A 16 9.42 10.32 -19.97
N TYR A 17 8.29 10.87 -19.56
CA TYR A 17 8.12 12.32 -19.36
C TYR A 17 7.21 12.63 -18.17
N VAL A 18 7.36 13.84 -17.62
CA VAL A 18 6.52 14.34 -16.51
C VAL A 18 5.19 14.83 -17.09
N PRO A 19 4.03 14.41 -16.53
CA PRO A 19 2.74 14.91 -16.98
C PRO A 19 2.52 16.36 -16.57
N PHE A 20 1.79 17.12 -17.39
CA PHE A 20 1.37 18.49 -17.07
C PHE A 20 -0.01 18.53 -16.40
N LEU A 21 -0.47 17.46 -15.77
CA LEU A 21 -1.83 17.33 -15.24
C LEU A 21 -1.84 17.06 -13.74
N ILE A 22 -2.95 17.46 -13.10
CA ILE A 22 -3.23 17.48 -11.66
C ILE A 22 -3.42 16.06 -11.04
N ALA A 23 -3.27 14.99 -11.81
CA ALA A 23 -3.28 13.64 -11.26
C ALA A 23 -1.89 13.31 -10.69
N ASP A 24 -1.86 12.67 -9.54
CA ASP A 24 -0.64 12.31 -8.80
C ASP A 24 0.08 11.09 -9.44
N VAL A 25 0.19 11.13 -10.78
CA VAL A 25 0.87 10.11 -11.59
C VAL A 25 2.34 10.48 -11.69
N ASP A 26 3.22 9.56 -11.32
CA ASP A 26 4.67 9.83 -11.32
C ASP A 26 5.17 10.24 -12.72
N ARG A 27 4.89 9.42 -13.75
CA ARG A 27 5.37 9.64 -15.12
C ARG A 27 4.43 9.03 -16.15
N PHE A 28 4.57 9.48 -17.39
CA PHE A 28 4.01 8.83 -18.57
C PHE A 28 5.10 8.19 -19.44
N VAL A 29 4.69 7.17 -20.16
CA VAL A 29 5.51 6.48 -21.17
C VAL A 29 4.77 6.55 -22.50
N THR A 30 5.50 6.79 -23.58
CA THR A 30 4.97 6.62 -24.94
C THR A 30 5.34 5.22 -25.44
N LEU A 31 4.32 4.43 -25.75
CA LEU A 31 4.50 3.10 -26.32
C LEU A 31 4.94 3.18 -27.78
N PRO A 32 5.53 2.10 -28.34
CA PRO A 32 5.95 2.10 -29.77
C PRO A 32 4.81 2.35 -30.77
N ASP A 33 3.57 2.05 -30.40
CA ASP A 33 2.36 2.33 -31.19
C ASP A 33 1.80 3.75 -31.01
N GLY A 34 2.49 4.61 -30.25
CA GLY A 34 2.11 6.00 -29.98
C GLY A 34 1.12 6.19 -28.81
N ARG A 35 0.59 5.12 -28.21
CA ARG A 35 -0.29 5.23 -27.05
C ARG A 35 0.49 5.68 -25.83
N LYS A 36 -0.22 6.37 -24.92
CA LYS A 36 0.32 6.72 -23.60
C LYS A 36 0.08 5.59 -22.61
N ALA A 37 1.06 5.35 -21.74
CA ALA A 37 0.96 4.48 -20.60
C ALA A 37 1.42 5.23 -19.34
N ILE A 38 0.93 4.82 -18.18
CA ILE A 38 1.37 5.31 -16.88
C ILE A 38 2.66 4.58 -16.49
N LEU A 39 3.59 5.28 -15.82
CA LEU A 39 4.71 4.68 -15.13
C LEU A 39 4.68 5.12 -13.66
N GLU A 40 4.44 4.17 -12.78
CA GLU A 40 4.55 4.32 -11.34
C GLU A 40 5.94 3.88 -10.86
N CYS A 41 6.62 4.73 -10.11
CA CYS A 41 7.99 4.54 -9.67
C CYS A 41 8.04 4.26 -8.17
N LYS A 42 8.55 3.10 -7.78
CA LYS A 42 8.70 2.69 -6.38
C LYS A 42 10.16 2.50 -6.00
N THR A 43 10.46 2.77 -4.76
CA THR A 43 11.72 2.38 -4.11
C THR A 43 11.38 1.55 -2.88
N ALA A 44 12.16 0.50 -2.62
CA ALA A 44 11.96 -0.36 -1.46
C ALA A 44 13.29 -0.88 -0.93
N HIS A 45 13.30 -1.32 0.32
CA HIS A 45 14.42 -2.05 0.88
C HIS A 45 14.54 -3.43 0.22
N TYR A 46 15.75 -3.97 0.11
CA TYR A 46 16.00 -5.25 -0.59
C TYR A 46 15.19 -6.41 0.02
N ASP A 47 14.93 -6.40 1.33
CA ASP A 47 14.11 -7.42 2.02
C ASP A 47 12.69 -7.55 1.47
N MET A 48 12.24 -6.56 0.69
CA MET A 48 10.90 -6.58 0.08
C MET A 48 10.87 -7.22 -1.31
N GLN A 49 12.02 -7.63 -1.86
CA GLN A 49 12.10 -8.26 -3.18
C GLN A 49 11.20 -9.49 -3.33
N PHE A 50 11.02 -10.27 -2.25
CA PHE A 50 10.17 -11.45 -2.28
C PHE A 50 8.72 -11.17 -2.64
N LYS A 51 8.22 -9.94 -2.37
CA LYS A 51 6.87 -9.51 -2.74
C LYS A 51 6.72 -9.22 -4.25
N TRP A 52 7.83 -9.12 -4.96
CA TRP A 52 7.90 -8.86 -6.40
C TRP A 52 8.39 -10.09 -7.18
N ALA A 53 8.57 -11.22 -6.50
CA ALA A 53 9.05 -12.44 -7.12
C ALA A 53 8.01 -12.99 -8.11
N ASN A 54 8.51 -13.67 -9.15
CA ASN A 54 7.70 -14.32 -10.19
C ASN A 54 6.71 -13.36 -10.92
N GLY A 55 7.08 -12.09 -11.07
CA GLY A 55 6.25 -11.11 -11.74
C GLY A 55 5.11 -10.55 -10.88
N ALA A 56 5.09 -10.85 -9.58
CA ALA A 56 4.11 -10.28 -8.68
C ALA A 56 4.32 -8.78 -8.46
N VAL A 57 3.23 -8.09 -8.17
CA VAL A 57 3.22 -6.70 -7.68
C VAL A 57 2.48 -6.69 -6.35
N PRO A 58 2.98 -6.01 -5.30
CA PRO A 58 2.23 -5.85 -4.07
C PRO A 58 0.85 -5.26 -4.34
N ARG A 59 -0.21 -5.91 -3.84
CA ARG A 59 -1.60 -5.61 -4.20
C ARG A 59 -1.99 -4.13 -4.02
N HIS A 60 -1.52 -3.48 -2.96
CA HIS A 60 -1.82 -2.06 -2.73
C HIS A 60 -1.22 -1.13 -3.80
N TYR A 61 -0.07 -1.47 -4.38
CA TYR A 61 0.51 -0.73 -5.49
C TYR A 61 -0.24 -1.01 -6.80
N GLU A 62 -0.65 -2.26 -7.01
CA GLU A 62 -1.45 -2.62 -8.17
C GLU A 62 -2.78 -1.87 -8.18
N LEU A 63 -3.51 -1.84 -7.05
CA LEU A 63 -4.76 -1.10 -6.91
C LEU A 63 -4.57 0.41 -7.15
N GLN A 64 -3.49 1.00 -6.66
CA GLN A 64 -3.16 2.41 -6.94
C GLN A 64 -3.02 2.66 -8.43
N VAL A 65 -2.25 1.84 -9.13
CA VAL A 65 -2.02 1.98 -10.57
C VAL A 65 -3.31 1.76 -11.36
N ARG A 66 -4.12 0.76 -11.02
CA ARG A 66 -5.42 0.49 -11.65
C ARG A 66 -6.39 1.66 -11.46
N HIS A 67 -6.41 2.26 -10.27
CA HIS A 67 -7.20 3.46 -10.03
C HIS A 67 -6.75 4.63 -10.94
N TYR A 68 -5.44 4.84 -11.11
CA TYR A 68 -4.94 5.86 -12.04
C TYR A 68 -5.32 5.56 -13.49
N MET A 69 -5.26 4.29 -13.91
CA MET A 69 -5.69 3.87 -15.25
C MET A 69 -7.17 4.20 -15.48
N SER A 70 -8.02 3.95 -14.49
CA SER A 70 -9.44 4.30 -14.51
C SER A 70 -9.66 5.81 -14.67
N VAL A 71 -9.08 6.61 -13.78
CA VAL A 71 -9.24 8.08 -13.76
C VAL A 71 -8.72 8.72 -15.05
N MET A 72 -7.58 8.24 -15.56
CA MET A 72 -6.93 8.78 -16.76
C MET A 72 -7.42 8.17 -18.07
N ASN A 73 -8.27 7.14 -18.02
CA ASN A 73 -8.73 6.36 -19.16
C ASN A 73 -7.56 5.84 -20.00
N ILE A 74 -6.59 5.20 -19.36
CA ILE A 74 -5.37 4.65 -19.98
C ILE A 74 -5.37 3.13 -19.82
N ASP A 75 -5.09 2.41 -20.92
CA ASP A 75 -5.19 0.95 -20.98
C ASP A 75 -3.95 0.20 -20.48
N VAL A 76 -2.82 0.89 -20.40
CA VAL A 76 -1.54 0.28 -20.06
C VAL A 76 -0.82 1.09 -18.99
N ALA A 77 -0.32 0.41 -17.98
CA ALA A 77 0.58 0.98 -17.00
C ALA A 77 1.81 0.10 -16.79
N PHE A 78 2.86 0.71 -16.31
CA PHE A 78 4.05 0.05 -15.80
C PHE A 78 4.23 0.44 -14.34
N ILE A 79 4.64 -0.52 -13.55
CA ILE A 79 5.12 -0.28 -12.21
C ILE A 79 6.57 -0.76 -12.12
N ALA A 80 7.44 0.11 -11.66
CA ALA A 80 8.87 -0.16 -11.57
C ALA A 80 9.36 0.06 -10.15
N CYS A 81 10.19 -0.85 -9.64
CA CYS A 81 10.76 -0.77 -8.30
C CYS A 81 12.28 -0.90 -8.32
N LEU A 82 12.92 0.02 -7.64
CA LEU A 82 14.35 -0.02 -7.37
C LEU A 82 14.58 -0.39 -5.91
N PHE A 83 15.33 -1.48 -5.67
CA PHE A 83 15.63 -1.93 -4.31
C PHE A 83 16.98 -1.37 -3.84
N SER A 84 16.97 -0.77 -2.64
CA SER A 84 18.17 -0.24 -1.96
C SER A 84 19.07 0.63 -2.83
N ASN A 85 18.49 1.36 -3.80
CA ASN A 85 19.22 2.20 -4.77
C ASN A 85 20.24 1.43 -5.63
N ASN A 86 20.05 0.13 -5.80
CA ASN A 86 20.92 -0.71 -6.62
C ASN A 86 20.30 -0.98 -7.99
N GLU A 87 20.89 -0.48 -9.05
CA GLU A 87 20.38 -0.65 -10.44
C GLU A 87 20.28 -2.12 -10.88
N ASN A 88 21.08 -3.01 -10.29
CA ASN A 88 21.01 -4.44 -10.59
C ASN A 88 19.76 -5.10 -9.98
N ASP A 89 19.22 -4.50 -8.90
CA ASP A 89 18.03 -4.94 -8.20
C ASP A 89 16.77 -4.16 -8.64
N PHE A 90 16.66 -3.92 -9.94
CA PHE A 90 15.55 -3.21 -10.56
C PHE A 90 14.58 -4.20 -11.19
N VAL A 91 13.29 -4.07 -10.85
CA VAL A 91 12.20 -4.86 -11.43
C VAL A 91 11.12 -3.92 -11.98
N TRP A 92 10.40 -4.39 -12.97
CA TRP A 92 9.22 -3.72 -13.48
C TRP A 92 8.19 -4.72 -13.99
N GLN A 93 6.91 -4.33 -13.95
CA GLN A 93 5.80 -5.12 -14.43
C GLN A 93 4.88 -4.25 -15.29
N LYS A 94 4.32 -4.86 -16.34
CA LYS A 94 3.26 -4.27 -17.16
C LYS A 94 1.92 -4.67 -16.55
N ILE A 95 1.03 -3.71 -16.39
CA ILE A 95 -0.35 -3.89 -15.96
C ILE A 95 -1.26 -3.49 -17.11
N GLU A 96 -2.11 -4.38 -17.53
CA GLU A 96 -3.16 -4.11 -18.52
C GLU A 96 -4.47 -3.80 -17.80
N ARG A 97 -5.27 -2.92 -18.40
CA ARG A 97 -6.55 -2.51 -17.85
C ARG A 97 -7.50 -3.70 -17.80
N ASP A 98 -8.18 -3.85 -16.70
CA ASP A 98 -9.23 -4.81 -16.47
C ASP A 98 -10.49 -4.04 -16.08
N LEU A 99 -11.46 -3.97 -16.99
CA LEU A 99 -12.68 -3.18 -16.80
C LEU A 99 -13.60 -3.77 -15.73
N GLU A 100 -13.62 -5.11 -15.56
CA GLU A 100 -14.41 -5.78 -14.53
C GLU A 100 -13.85 -5.47 -13.14
N GLU A 101 -12.53 -5.57 -12.97
CA GLU A 101 -11.87 -5.22 -11.71
C GLU A 101 -12.00 -3.71 -11.41
N GLU A 102 -11.93 -2.85 -12.43
CA GLU A 102 -12.14 -1.42 -12.32
C GLU A 102 -13.55 -1.10 -11.80
N GLU A 103 -14.58 -1.69 -12.40
CA GLU A 103 -15.98 -1.49 -11.99
C GLU A 103 -16.21 -1.93 -10.53
N ASN A 104 -15.69 -3.09 -10.15
CA ASN A 104 -15.76 -3.59 -8.78
C ASN A 104 -15.07 -2.64 -7.79
N THR A 105 -13.88 -2.17 -8.13
CA THR A 105 -13.13 -1.21 -7.29
C THR A 105 -13.90 0.11 -7.13
N ILE A 106 -14.47 0.65 -8.21
CA ILE A 106 -15.27 1.88 -8.17
C ILE A 106 -16.53 1.69 -7.30
N MET A 107 -17.20 0.53 -7.40
CA MET A 107 -18.36 0.23 -6.55
C MET A 107 -17.97 0.19 -5.06
N GLU A 108 -16.88 -0.48 -4.70
CA GLU A 108 -16.38 -0.54 -3.32
C GLU A 108 -16.03 0.85 -2.78
N LEU A 109 -15.28 1.64 -3.55
CA LEU A 109 -14.90 3.00 -3.16
C LEU A 109 -16.11 3.91 -3.02
N SER A 110 -17.10 3.79 -3.92
CA SER A 110 -18.36 4.56 -3.86
C SER A 110 -19.20 4.17 -2.65
N ALA A 111 -19.28 2.87 -2.34
CA ALA A 111 -19.95 2.38 -1.14
C ALA A 111 -19.28 2.90 0.14
N PHE A 112 -17.95 2.83 0.21
CA PHE A 112 -17.21 3.37 1.34
C PHE A 112 -17.43 4.88 1.50
N TRP A 113 -17.34 5.63 0.41
CA TRP A 113 -17.56 7.07 0.43
C TRP A 113 -18.96 7.43 0.95
N ASN A 114 -20.00 6.82 0.40
CA ASN A 114 -21.37 7.14 0.77
C ASN A 114 -21.71 6.67 2.19
N ASN A 115 -21.32 5.45 2.56
CA ASN A 115 -21.73 4.84 3.83
C ASN A 115 -20.91 5.33 5.03
N HIS A 116 -19.69 5.80 4.80
CA HIS A 116 -18.78 6.20 5.88
C HIS A 116 -18.43 7.69 5.83
N VAL A 117 -17.92 8.19 4.70
CA VAL A 117 -17.48 9.58 4.60
C VAL A 117 -18.66 10.55 4.58
N MET A 118 -19.60 10.37 3.64
CA MET A 118 -20.77 11.25 3.51
C MET A 118 -21.76 11.07 4.67
N ALA A 119 -21.98 9.84 5.08
CA ALA A 119 -22.85 9.53 6.23
C ALA A 119 -22.23 9.89 7.58
N ARG A 120 -20.92 10.16 7.64
CA ARG A 120 -20.14 10.38 8.87
C ARG A 120 -20.28 9.23 9.88
N VAL A 121 -20.30 8.02 9.36
CA VAL A 121 -20.37 6.77 10.14
C VAL A 121 -18.98 6.13 10.12
N GLU A 122 -18.44 5.89 11.30
CA GLU A 122 -17.13 5.25 11.44
C GLU A 122 -17.12 3.86 10.79
N PRO A 123 -16.14 3.55 9.90
CA PRO A 123 -16.04 2.23 9.31
C PRO A 123 -15.63 1.19 10.36
N PRO A 124 -16.00 -0.10 10.16
CA PRO A 124 -15.56 -1.16 11.06
C PRO A 124 -14.04 -1.30 11.04
N LEU A 125 -13.47 -1.54 12.21
CA LEU A 125 -12.02 -1.76 12.38
C LEU A 125 -11.67 -3.20 11.93
N VAL A 126 -11.48 -3.39 10.63
CA VAL A 126 -11.20 -4.71 10.02
C VAL A 126 -9.71 -4.95 9.74
N GLU A 127 -8.89 -3.95 9.94
CA GLU A 127 -7.45 -4.00 9.73
C GLU A 127 -6.73 -4.87 10.77
N LYS A 128 -5.44 -5.16 10.50
CA LYS A 128 -4.60 -5.83 11.51
C LYS A 128 -4.59 -5.01 12.80
N PRO A 129 -4.66 -5.67 13.97
CA PRO A 129 -4.75 -4.98 15.25
C PRO A 129 -3.70 -3.89 15.48
N ASP A 130 -2.47 -4.12 15.02
CA ASP A 130 -1.38 -3.15 15.16
C ASP A 130 -1.63 -1.87 14.32
N ALA A 131 -2.16 -2.00 13.10
CA ALA A 131 -2.52 -0.87 12.25
C ALA A 131 -3.68 -0.06 12.85
N VAL A 132 -4.69 -0.74 13.39
CA VAL A 132 -5.80 -0.11 14.13
C VAL A 132 -5.29 0.66 15.33
N LEU A 133 -4.46 0.04 16.17
CA LEU A 133 -3.88 0.69 17.35
C LEU A 133 -3.01 1.90 16.98
N GLU A 134 -2.26 1.80 15.90
CA GLU A 134 -1.46 2.94 15.42
C GLU A 134 -2.36 4.10 14.96
N SER A 135 -3.42 3.82 14.22
CA SER A 135 -4.39 4.82 13.77
C SER A 135 -5.09 5.48 14.95
N LEU A 136 -5.52 4.72 15.95
CA LEU A 136 -6.12 5.25 17.18
C LEU A 136 -5.14 6.13 17.96
N ARG A 137 -3.87 5.73 18.08
CA ARG A 137 -2.84 6.56 18.73
C ARG A 137 -2.59 7.86 18.01
N ARG A 138 -2.59 7.85 16.66
CA ARG A 138 -2.45 9.08 15.86
C ARG A 138 -3.64 10.02 16.05
N TYR A 139 -4.84 9.49 16.12
CA TYR A 139 -6.07 10.26 16.25
C TYR A 139 -6.26 10.83 17.65
N PHE A 140 -6.11 10.01 18.69
CA PHE A 140 -6.34 10.42 20.09
C PHE A 140 -5.09 11.02 20.76
N GLY A 141 -3.91 10.83 20.18
CA GLY A 141 -2.65 11.25 20.78
C GLY A 141 -2.20 10.37 21.96
N PRO A 142 -1.19 10.80 22.71
CA PRO A 142 -0.74 10.11 23.91
C PRO A 142 -1.79 10.25 25.03
N ALA A 143 -1.85 9.24 25.91
CA ALA A 143 -2.75 9.26 27.06
C ALA A 143 -2.45 10.50 27.95
N ASP A 144 -3.49 11.26 28.25
CA ASP A 144 -3.40 12.38 29.18
C ASP A 144 -3.49 11.85 30.63
N LYS A 145 -2.42 12.05 31.39
CA LYS A 145 -2.35 11.60 32.78
C LYS A 145 -3.19 12.46 33.73
N SER A 146 -3.69 13.60 33.29
CA SER A 146 -4.57 14.48 34.05
C SER A 146 -6.04 14.02 33.99
N GLU A 147 -6.39 13.20 33.01
CA GLU A 147 -7.73 12.65 32.90
C GLU A 147 -8.01 11.60 33.98
N PRO A 148 -9.26 11.51 34.46
CA PRO A 148 -9.64 10.55 35.48
C PRO A 148 -9.45 9.10 34.99
N THR A 149 -9.00 8.25 35.90
CA THR A 149 -8.88 6.81 35.63
C THR A 149 -10.26 6.20 35.33
N VAL A 150 -10.39 5.50 34.21
CA VAL A 150 -11.61 4.81 33.83
C VAL A 150 -11.50 3.34 34.23
N ASP A 151 -12.47 2.85 34.98
CA ASP A 151 -12.57 1.44 35.30
C ASP A 151 -13.06 0.65 34.06
N LEU A 152 -12.26 -0.33 33.62
CA LEU A 152 -12.61 -1.17 32.49
C LEU A 152 -13.65 -2.23 32.89
N ASP A 153 -14.64 -2.44 32.03
CA ASP A 153 -15.56 -3.58 32.14
C ASP A 153 -14.78 -4.90 32.29
N ARG A 154 -15.27 -5.81 33.12
CA ARG A 154 -14.66 -7.11 33.42
C ARG A 154 -14.28 -7.91 32.19
N LYS A 155 -15.08 -7.84 31.11
CA LYS A 155 -14.79 -8.49 29.81
C LYS A 155 -13.49 -8.01 29.19
N PHE A 156 -13.21 -6.70 29.25
CA PHE A 156 -11.96 -6.13 28.73
C PHE A 156 -10.75 -6.53 29.57
N VAL A 157 -10.92 -6.66 30.89
CA VAL A 157 -9.86 -7.14 31.81
C VAL A 157 -9.47 -8.57 31.48
N VAL A 158 -10.46 -9.44 31.20
CA VAL A 158 -10.21 -10.83 30.78
C VAL A 158 -9.42 -10.87 29.47
N ASN A 159 -9.87 -10.13 28.43
CA ASN A 159 -9.19 -10.09 27.15
C ASN A 159 -7.76 -9.51 27.25
N LEU A 160 -7.56 -8.50 28.09
CA LEU A 160 -6.23 -7.93 28.33
C LEU A 160 -5.28 -8.95 28.97
N LYS A 161 -5.76 -9.74 29.94
CA LYS A 161 -4.96 -10.81 30.57
C LYS A 161 -4.57 -11.86 29.53
N GLU A 162 -5.50 -12.29 28.71
CA GLU A 162 -5.23 -13.24 27.62
C GLU A 162 -4.19 -12.71 26.64
N ILE A 163 -4.31 -11.45 26.21
CA ILE A 163 -3.33 -10.78 25.32
C ILE A 163 -1.94 -10.76 25.98
N LEU A 164 -1.85 -10.49 27.28
CA LEU A 164 -0.56 -10.48 27.99
C LEU A 164 0.06 -11.88 28.02
N THR A 165 -0.72 -12.91 28.32
CA THR A 165 -0.26 -14.31 28.32
C THR A 165 0.26 -14.70 26.91
N LEU A 166 -0.51 -14.43 25.85
CA LEU A 166 -0.09 -14.73 24.47
C LEU A 166 1.18 -13.98 24.05
N LYS A 167 1.37 -12.76 24.53
CA LYS A 167 2.61 -12.00 24.29
C LYS A 167 3.82 -12.61 24.97
N GLU A 168 3.66 -13.13 26.19
CA GLU A 168 4.72 -13.82 26.92
C GLU A 168 5.07 -15.15 26.24
N GLU A 169 4.08 -15.93 25.82
CA GLU A 169 4.28 -17.17 25.06
C GLU A 169 5.00 -16.92 23.74
N LYS A 170 4.56 -15.91 22.98
CA LYS A 170 5.25 -15.50 21.73
C LYS A 170 6.70 -15.14 22.00
N ARG A 171 6.98 -14.33 23.03
CA ARG A 171 8.35 -13.94 23.39
C ARG A 171 9.21 -15.14 23.74
N ALA A 172 8.66 -16.12 24.46
CA ALA A 172 9.37 -17.36 24.79
C ALA A 172 9.72 -18.18 23.55
N LEU A 173 8.78 -18.26 22.57
CA LEU A 173 9.01 -18.93 21.29
C LEU A 173 10.07 -18.19 20.44
N ASP A 174 9.99 -16.87 20.34
CA ASP A 174 10.98 -16.05 19.60
C ASP A 174 12.38 -16.23 20.17
N LEU A 175 12.52 -16.28 21.51
CA LEU A 175 13.80 -16.54 22.17
C LEU A 175 14.31 -17.97 21.93
N SER A 176 13.44 -18.96 21.84
CA SER A 176 13.82 -20.34 21.55
C SER A 176 14.34 -20.52 20.12
N LEU A 177 13.82 -19.75 19.17
CA LEU A 177 14.26 -19.77 17.75
C LEU A 177 15.62 -19.12 17.54
N ILE A 178 16.03 -18.19 18.41
CA ILE A 178 17.35 -17.54 18.34
C ILE A 178 18.46 -18.47 18.82
N HIS A 179 18.12 -19.51 19.59
CA HIS A 179 19.09 -20.46 20.16
C HIS A 179 19.24 -21.78 19.36
N ILE A 180 18.60 -21.88 18.19
CA ILE A 180 18.77 -22.98 17.22
C ILE A 180 19.71 -22.57 16.13
#